data_a0f78ccfa529953dd15d86b7698cd136
#
_entry.id   a0f78ccfa529953dd15d86b7698cd136
#
_cell.length_a   1.000
_cell.length_b   1.000
_cell.length_c   1.000
_cell.angle_alpha   90.00
_cell.angle_beta   90.00
_cell.angle_gamma   90.00
#
_symmetry.space_group_name_H-M   'P 1'
#
loop_
_entity.id
_entity.type
_entity.pdbx_description
1 polymer ?
#
loop_
_entity_poly.entity_id
_entity_poly.type
_entity_poly.pdbx_seq_one_letter_code
_entity_poly.pdbx_strand_id
1 'polypeptide(L)'
;TATSTQYNCSVSSMDPAAGTKMPKGYDFDGKFTLTNNGSEKWTASDIDFKYVSGTKFQKYSDAVDLGSDVEKGKSYTFTLDFTAPDTGGNYSATWALVRGSSTLCTVQFYYTINN
;
A
#
# COMPACT_ATOMS: atom_id res chain seq x y z
N THR A 1 -16.11 -22.54 -7.39
CA THR A 1 -14.95 -22.44 -6.52
C THR A 1 -15.08 -21.28 -5.57
N ALA A 2 -15.00 -21.57 -4.33
CA ALA A 2 -15.07 -20.52 -3.34
C ALA A 2 -13.77 -19.70 -3.39
N THR A 3 -13.90 -18.44 -3.67
CA THR A 3 -12.81 -17.52 -3.44
C THR A 3 -12.67 -17.39 -1.94
N SER A 4 -11.46 -17.42 -1.46
CA SER A 4 -11.27 -17.27 -0.04
C SER A 4 -11.76 -15.89 0.40
N THR A 5 -12.73 -15.88 1.33
CA THR A 5 -13.19 -14.65 1.94
C THR A 5 -12.62 -14.49 3.34
N GLN A 6 -11.79 -15.44 3.77
CA GLN A 6 -11.19 -15.40 5.10
C GLN A 6 -10.24 -14.23 5.24
N TYR A 7 -9.38 -14.03 4.27
CA TYR A 7 -8.40 -12.94 4.28
C TYR A 7 -8.62 -12.10 3.05
N ASN A 8 -9.03 -10.87 3.25
CA ASN A 8 -9.32 -9.96 2.16
C ASN A 8 -9.16 -8.52 2.63
N CYS A 9 -8.98 -7.60 1.70
CA CYS A 9 -8.90 -6.20 2.04
C CYS A 9 -9.40 -5.32 0.91
N SER A 10 -9.69 -4.08 1.24
CA SER A 10 -9.99 -3.05 0.26
C SER A 10 -9.30 -1.77 0.67
N VAL A 11 -9.03 -0.91 -0.32
CA VAL A 11 -8.41 0.38 -0.06
C VAL A 11 -9.50 1.37 0.32
N SER A 12 -9.43 1.87 1.56
CA SER A 12 -10.39 2.87 2.04
C SER A 12 -9.96 4.28 1.69
N SER A 13 -8.65 4.55 1.74
CA SER A 13 -8.14 5.86 1.34
C SER A 13 -6.64 5.78 1.03
N MET A 14 -6.18 6.76 0.26
CA MET A 14 -4.77 6.94 -0.05
C MET A 14 -4.45 8.42 0.08
N ASP A 15 -3.30 8.74 0.69
CA ASP A 15 -2.84 10.11 0.85
C ASP A 15 -1.33 10.15 0.62
N PRO A 16 -0.80 10.83 -0.40
CA PRO A 16 -1.55 11.64 -1.37
C PRO A 16 -2.46 10.78 -2.24
N ALA A 17 -3.53 11.39 -2.72
CA ALA A 17 -4.46 10.70 -3.61
C ALA A 17 -3.78 10.37 -4.93
N ALA A 18 -4.26 9.32 -5.60
CA ALA A 18 -3.76 8.96 -6.92
C ALA A 18 -3.89 10.16 -7.87
N GLY A 19 -2.85 10.38 -8.67
CA GLY A 19 -2.84 11.50 -9.62
C GLY A 19 -2.35 12.82 -9.04
N THR A 20 -1.96 12.85 -7.78
CA THR A 20 -1.42 14.05 -7.16
C THR A 20 -0.15 14.51 -7.88
N LYS A 21 -0.05 15.81 -8.12
CA LYS A 21 1.13 16.42 -8.73
C LYS A 21 2.11 16.86 -7.66
N MET A 22 3.39 16.63 -7.89
CA MET A 22 4.41 17.02 -6.92
C MET A 22 5.72 17.34 -7.62
N PRO A 23 6.59 18.11 -6.96
CA PRO A 23 7.89 18.46 -7.57
C PRO A 23 8.85 17.28 -7.57
N LYS A 24 9.85 17.38 -8.43
CA LYS A 24 10.92 16.37 -8.50
C LYS A 24 11.63 16.27 -7.15
N GLY A 25 11.98 15.05 -6.77
CA GLY A 25 12.74 14.81 -5.56
C GLY A 25 12.00 15.10 -4.25
N TYR A 26 10.69 15.33 -4.31
CA TYR A 26 9.90 15.69 -3.14
C TYR A 26 9.81 14.52 -2.17
N ASP A 27 10.15 14.78 -0.91
CA ASP A 27 9.99 13.78 0.14
C ASP A 27 8.60 13.88 0.74
N PHE A 28 7.94 12.74 0.88
CA PHE A 28 6.58 12.72 1.42
C PHE A 28 6.27 11.37 2.04
N ASP A 29 5.21 11.33 2.82
CA ASP A 29 4.71 10.07 3.37
C ASP A 29 3.55 9.58 2.53
N GLY A 30 3.63 8.33 2.08
CA GLY A 30 2.51 7.66 1.45
C GLY A 30 1.70 6.95 2.52
N LYS A 31 0.43 7.30 2.66
CA LYS A 31 -0.46 6.70 3.65
C LYS A 31 -1.56 5.92 2.94
N PHE A 32 -1.68 4.65 3.27
CA PHE A 32 -2.65 3.76 2.65
C PHE A 32 -3.50 3.14 3.75
N THR A 33 -4.78 3.44 3.74
CA THR A 33 -5.72 2.89 4.71
C THR A 33 -6.44 1.71 4.07
N LEU A 34 -6.28 0.54 4.64
CA LEU A 34 -6.88 -0.69 4.14
C LEU A 34 -7.87 -1.22 5.18
N THR A 35 -9.01 -1.70 4.70
CA THR A 35 -10.06 -2.25 5.54
C THR A 35 -10.05 -3.77 5.44
N ASN A 36 -10.18 -4.44 6.58
CA ASN A 36 -10.27 -5.88 6.64
C ASN A 36 -11.70 -6.30 6.27
N ASN A 37 -11.87 -6.73 5.02
CA ASN A 37 -13.15 -7.19 4.49
C ASN A 37 -13.33 -8.69 4.61
N GLY A 38 -12.32 -9.39 5.13
CA GLY A 38 -12.40 -10.84 5.31
C GLY A 38 -13.16 -11.21 6.57
N SER A 39 -13.35 -12.50 6.76
CA SER A 39 -14.01 -13.02 7.95
C SER A 39 -13.03 -13.27 9.09
N GLU A 40 -11.71 -13.22 8.81
CA GLU A 40 -10.67 -13.47 9.80
C GLU A 40 -9.93 -12.20 10.17
N LYS A 41 -9.49 -12.15 11.41
CA LYS A 41 -8.64 -11.07 11.89
C LYS A 41 -7.27 -11.12 11.18
N TRP A 42 -6.73 -9.97 10.86
CA TRP A 42 -5.33 -9.87 10.42
C TRP A 42 -4.44 -9.91 11.65
N THR A 43 -3.53 -10.86 11.70
CA THR A 43 -2.59 -10.97 12.80
C THR A 43 -1.29 -10.29 12.40
N ALA A 44 -0.80 -9.39 13.25
CA ALA A 44 0.37 -8.57 12.92
C ALA A 44 1.59 -9.41 12.54
N SER A 45 1.76 -10.56 13.15
CA SER A 45 2.92 -11.42 12.87
C SER A 45 2.85 -12.12 11.51
N ASP A 46 1.67 -12.15 10.87
CA ASP A 46 1.46 -12.91 9.63
C ASP A 46 1.31 -12.04 8.40
N ILE A 47 1.07 -10.75 8.55
CA ILE A 47 0.65 -9.86 7.47
C ILE A 47 1.72 -8.82 7.20
N ASP A 48 2.06 -8.64 5.93
CA ASP A 48 3.00 -7.62 5.48
C ASP A 48 2.43 -6.85 4.31
N PHE A 49 2.85 -5.59 4.17
CA PHE A 49 2.53 -4.77 3.01
C PHE A 49 3.79 -4.69 2.16
N LYS A 50 3.73 -5.22 0.93
CA LYS A 50 4.91 -5.43 0.09
C LYS A 50 4.80 -4.75 -1.25
N TYR A 51 5.93 -4.20 -1.71
CA TYR A 51 6.09 -3.71 -3.07
C TYR A 51 6.00 -4.88 -4.05
N VAL A 52 5.26 -4.69 -5.14
CA VAL A 52 5.09 -5.71 -6.18
C VAL A 52 5.78 -5.29 -7.46
N SER A 53 5.44 -4.11 -8.00
CA SER A 53 5.96 -3.69 -9.28
C SER A 53 5.82 -2.18 -9.47
N GLY A 54 6.43 -1.67 -10.53
CA GLY A 54 6.34 -0.28 -10.90
C GLY A 54 7.47 0.55 -10.31
N THR A 55 7.21 1.84 -10.14
CA THR A 55 8.20 2.78 -9.62
C THR A 55 8.41 2.57 -8.13
N LYS A 56 9.66 2.52 -7.72
CA LYS A 56 9.99 2.43 -6.29
C LYS A 56 10.06 3.83 -5.71
N PHE A 57 8.96 4.29 -5.14
CA PHE A 57 8.95 5.56 -4.41
C PHE A 57 9.55 5.41 -3.02
N GLN A 58 9.57 4.19 -2.49
CA GLN A 58 10.00 3.92 -1.12
C GLN A 58 11.50 4.19 -0.95
N LYS A 59 11.84 4.84 0.17
CA LYS A 59 13.23 5.20 0.49
C LYS A 59 14.00 4.04 1.11
N TYR A 60 13.31 3.17 1.83
CA TYR A 60 13.96 2.17 2.66
C TYR A 60 13.64 0.75 2.23
N SER A 61 12.54 0.22 2.72
CA SER A 61 12.27 -1.20 2.56
C SER A 61 11.17 -1.46 1.55
N ASP A 62 11.27 -2.60 0.85
CA ASP A 62 10.24 -3.05 -0.09
C ASP A 62 9.07 -3.73 0.63
N ALA A 63 9.13 -3.83 1.95
CA ALA A 63 8.07 -4.44 2.75
C ALA A 63 8.01 -3.78 4.11
N VAL A 64 6.80 -3.65 4.65
CA VAL A 64 6.59 -3.15 5.99
C VAL A 64 5.65 -4.10 6.74
N ASP A 65 5.89 -4.23 8.03
CA ASP A 65 5.09 -5.10 8.87
C ASP A 65 3.77 -4.44 9.21
N LEU A 66 2.74 -5.28 9.40
CA LEU A 66 1.50 -4.80 10.02
C LEU A 66 1.81 -4.51 11.48
N GLY A 67 1.56 -3.28 11.91
CA GLY A 67 1.97 -2.84 13.24
C GLY A 67 1.07 -3.31 14.38
N SER A 68 -0.13 -3.77 14.08
CA SER A 68 -1.06 -4.27 15.09
C SER A 68 -2.10 -5.16 14.42
N ASP A 69 -2.75 -6.00 15.22
CA ASP A 69 -3.84 -6.84 14.71
C ASP A 69 -5.01 -5.98 14.25
N VAL A 70 -5.72 -6.45 13.22
CA VAL A 70 -6.86 -5.73 12.66
C VAL A 70 -8.05 -6.67 12.60
N GLU A 71 -9.04 -6.41 13.43
CA GLU A 71 -10.28 -7.20 13.45
C GLU A 71 -11.06 -7.01 12.16
N LYS A 72 -11.91 -7.98 11.84
CA LYS A 72 -12.76 -7.87 10.66
C LYS A 72 -13.59 -6.59 10.73
N GLY A 73 -13.72 -5.90 9.61
CA GLY A 73 -14.46 -4.65 9.53
C GLY A 73 -13.68 -3.42 9.98
N LYS A 74 -12.47 -3.60 10.50
CA LYS A 74 -11.63 -2.51 10.95
C LYS A 74 -10.59 -2.16 9.89
N SER A 75 -9.94 -1.02 10.07
CA SER A 75 -8.98 -0.49 9.11
C SER A 75 -7.63 -0.24 9.76
N TYR A 76 -6.60 -0.24 8.94
CA TYR A 76 -5.23 0.06 9.37
C TYR A 76 -4.59 0.97 8.32
N THR A 77 -3.84 1.95 8.77
CA THR A 77 -3.12 2.87 7.88
C THR A 77 -1.63 2.54 7.87
N PHE A 78 -1.12 2.20 6.69
CA PHE A 78 0.33 2.04 6.48
C PHE A 78 0.90 3.37 6.08
N THR A 79 1.97 3.80 6.75
CA THR A 79 2.70 5.03 6.43
C THR A 79 4.08 4.65 5.92
N LEU A 80 4.39 5.07 4.70
CA LEU A 80 5.65 4.74 4.04
C LEU A 80 6.41 6.02 3.72
N ASP A 81 7.73 6.00 3.91
CA ASP A 81 8.58 7.11 3.51
C ASP A 81 8.87 7.01 2.02
N PHE A 82 8.36 7.96 1.25
CA PHE A 82 8.50 8.01 -0.19
C PHE A 82 9.30 9.22 -0.63
N THR A 83 9.93 9.09 -1.79
CA THR A 83 10.59 10.20 -2.48
C THR A 83 10.14 10.19 -3.93
N ALA A 84 9.75 11.35 -4.44
CA ALA A 84 9.39 11.49 -5.83
C ALA A 84 10.61 11.33 -6.73
N PRO A 85 10.45 10.77 -7.95
CA PRO A 85 11.55 10.69 -8.90
C PRO A 85 12.13 12.06 -9.26
N ASP A 86 13.35 12.07 -9.76
CA ASP A 86 14.06 13.30 -10.12
C ASP A 86 13.74 13.81 -11.52
N THR A 87 12.94 13.07 -12.26
CA THR A 87 12.57 13.40 -13.63
C THR A 87 11.06 13.54 -13.72
N GLY A 88 10.57 14.57 -14.40
CA GLY A 88 9.14 14.76 -14.58
C GLY A 88 8.50 13.64 -15.37
N GLY A 89 7.24 13.38 -15.11
CA GLY A 89 6.48 12.33 -15.79
C GLY A 89 5.41 11.72 -14.90
N ASN A 90 4.75 10.72 -15.44
CA ASN A 90 3.75 9.95 -14.71
C ASN A 90 4.37 8.64 -14.24
N TYR A 91 4.22 8.34 -12.97
CA TYR A 91 4.83 7.16 -12.35
C TYR A 91 3.78 6.41 -11.55
N SER A 92 3.78 5.09 -11.69
CA SER A 92 2.83 4.25 -10.97
C SER A 92 3.55 3.13 -10.24
N ALA A 93 2.89 2.59 -9.22
CA ALA A 93 3.41 1.46 -8.46
C ALA A 93 2.26 0.59 -7.97
N THR A 94 2.58 -0.67 -7.72
CA THR A 94 1.64 -1.62 -7.15
C THR A 94 2.26 -2.22 -5.91
N TRP A 95 1.50 -2.20 -4.83
CA TRP A 95 1.85 -2.86 -3.58
C TRP A 95 0.75 -3.85 -3.23
N ALA A 96 1.04 -4.78 -2.36
CA ALA A 96 0.06 -5.81 -1.98
C ALA A 96 0.12 -6.09 -0.49
N LEU A 97 -1.04 -6.36 0.09
CA LEU A 97 -1.10 -6.88 1.45
C LEU A 97 -1.05 -8.39 1.33
N VAL A 98 -0.10 -9.01 2.00
CA VAL A 98 0.15 -10.45 1.85
C VAL A 98 0.20 -11.14 3.20
N ARG A 99 -0.16 -12.42 3.17
CA ARG A 99 -0.02 -13.34 4.29
C ARG A 99 0.76 -14.54 3.79
N GLY A 100 2.04 -14.58 4.11
CA GLY A 100 2.93 -15.58 3.53
C GLY A 100 2.98 -15.42 2.01
N SER A 101 2.62 -16.46 1.27
CA SER A 101 2.59 -16.44 -0.18
C SER A 101 1.23 -16.04 -0.76
N SER A 102 0.25 -15.76 0.10
CA SER A 102 -1.10 -15.39 -0.33
C SER A 102 -1.27 -13.89 -0.34
N THR A 103 -1.91 -13.36 -1.37
CA THR A 103 -2.20 -11.93 -1.50
C THR A 103 -3.64 -11.67 -1.09
N LEU A 104 -3.83 -10.73 -0.15
CA LEU A 104 -5.16 -10.34 0.29
C LEU A 104 -5.80 -9.37 -0.70
N CYS A 105 -5.05 -8.33 -1.05
CA CYS A 105 -5.49 -7.36 -2.05
C CYS A 105 -4.28 -6.60 -2.56
N THR A 106 -4.45 -5.92 -3.68
CA THR A 106 -3.40 -5.07 -4.25
C THR A 106 -3.81 -3.62 -4.17
N VAL A 107 -2.81 -2.74 -4.07
CA VAL A 107 -2.98 -1.30 -4.03
C VAL A 107 -2.21 -0.72 -5.19
N GLN A 108 -2.91 -0.02 -6.10
CA GLN A 108 -2.29 0.64 -7.24
C GLN A 108 -2.46 2.13 -7.09
N PHE A 109 -1.39 2.87 -7.33
CA PHE A 109 -1.42 4.31 -7.24
C PHE A 109 -0.43 4.92 -8.23
N TYR A 110 -0.61 6.21 -8.53
CA TYR A 110 0.27 6.92 -9.43
C TYR A 110 0.35 8.37 -9.02
N TYR A 111 1.45 8.99 -9.42
CA TYR A 111 1.67 10.42 -9.18
C TYR A 111 2.24 11.05 -10.43
N THR A 112 1.95 12.34 -10.61
CA THR A 112 2.52 13.13 -11.69
C THR A 112 3.61 14.00 -11.12
N ILE A 113 4.83 13.86 -11.68
CA ILE A 113 5.98 14.62 -11.20
C ILE A 113 6.20 15.78 -12.18
N ASN A 114 6.24 17.00 -11.64
CA ASN A 114 6.41 18.19 -12.44
C ASN A 114 7.83 18.29 -12.99
N ASN A 115 7.94 18.87 -14.17
CA ASN A 115 9.27 19.16 -14.74
C ASN A 115 9.87 20.39 -14.11
#